data_454c5ff9fed89123ff74e39c7ec8b88b
#
_entry.id   454c5ff9fed89123ff74e39c7ec8b88b
#
_cell.length_a   1.000
_cell.length_b   1.000
_cell.length_c   1.000
_cell.angle_alpha   90.00
_cell.angle_beta   90.00
_cell.angle_gamma   90.00
#
_symmetry.space_group_name_H-M   'P 1'
#
loop_
_entity.id
_entity.type
_entity.pdbx_description
1 polymer ?
#
loop_
_entity_poly.entity_id
_entity_poly.type
_entity_poly.pdbx_seq_one_letter_code
_entity_poly.pdbx_strand_id
1 'polypeptide(L)'
;MTTAKRAPAAPRLRYVPALDGLRAVAVAAVLLYHSDLSGFRGGFLGVDVFFVLSGYLITSILVSGRRQGGSLGLRQFWLARARRLLPALFLMLGVTCAYTALFLPHEAAKLRDDALASLGYVTNWHLVFGGESYFEATGRPSMVQHLWSLAVEEQFYLLWPLLLGVGLMVFRRRTGRLATTLLVAAGVSTLLMATLYDSGADPSRVYYGTDTHAMGLLVGAALALAWPTWRLSWKAGVGARPLLDLTGVVALVGLVWCFDNVTEFDPGLYRGGYLLFSLLAGLVVAIAVHPAATVFGALLGGRPLRWIGMRSYGIYLWHWPVYLVTRPRLDVPLSGGALTTVRVAITVTLAALSYRFVEMPIRAGAVGHAVAALRARRAAHRRRARVRLAFVGTGLTAGAALLVAGMAAASPAPRPPGLEADAVRVEVTTTTPATTTTTTKTTKTTAPPATTAAPTTTTPPTTLPPATKVTAIGDSVMLGSQEALSAAFGPLLQLDAAVSRQAEDAVRVAGLLAAAGQLGDRVVVHLGTNGIIRPEQFDELMRTLASVPRVVVVNTSVPRPWEAPVNELLAASVPNYPNAVLLDWKTVAAQHPEFFIEDGVHLNPEGAAAYAALIAQQI
;
A
#
# COMPACT_ATOMS: atom_id res chain seq x y z
N MET A 1 -2.60 -61.14 3.13
CA MET A 1 -3.27 -59.91 3.58
C MET A 1 -2.22 -58.94 4.12
N THR A 2 -1.70 -58.05 3.27
CA THR A 2 -0.73 -57.02 3.66
C THR A 2 -1.51 -55.83 4.18
N THR A 3 -1.45 -55.59 5.47
CA THR A 3 -1.99 -54.41 6.14
C THR A 3 -1.26 -53.17 5.61
N ALA A 4 -1.92 -52.42 4.77
CA ALA A 4 -1.41 -51.10 4.34
C ALA A 4 -1.17 -50.23 5.59
N LYS A 5 0.08 -49.99 5.95
CA LYS A 5 0.48 -49.02 6.98
C LYS A 5 -0.19 -47.70 6.66
N ARG A 6 -1.19 -47.28 7.43
CA ARG A 6 -1.76 -45.93 7.40
C ARG A 6 -0.60 -44.96 7.56
N ALA A 7 -0.45 -44.06 6.58
CA ALA A 7 0.51 -42.97 6.70
C ALA A 7 0.27 -42.22 8.02
N PRO A 8 1.31 -41.90 8.79
CA PRO A 8 1.16 -41.17 10.04
C PRO A 8 0.39 -39.88 9.80
N ALA A 9 -0.63 -39.66 10.62
CA ALA A 9 -1.42 -38.42 10.56
C ALA A 9 -0.49 -37.23 10.70
N ALA A 10 -0.68 -36.21 9.84
CA ALA A 10 0.11 -34.97 9.91
C ALA A 10 0.07 -34.41 11.34
N PRO A 11 1.19 -33.89 11.86
CA PRO A 11 1.29 -33.33 13.19
C PRO A 11 0.30 -32.17 13.33
N ARG A 12 -0.66 -32.32 14.24
CA ARG A 12 -1.68 -31.31 14.50
C ARG A 12 -1.24 -30.47 15.69
N LEU A 13 -0.99 -29.17 15.46
CA LEU A 13 -0.95 -28.20 16.55
C LEU A 13 -2.32 -28.18 17.25
N ARG A 14 -2.32 -27.97 18.56
CA ARG A 14 -3.56 -27.68 19.29
C ARG A 14 -4.20 -26.44 18.68
N TYR A 15 -5.46 -26.53 18.30
CA TYR A 15 -6.23 -25.40 17.78
C TYR A 15 -6.42 -24.36 18.88
N VAL A 16 -6.12 -23.10 18.59
CA VAL A 16 -6.24 -21.95 19.50
C VAL A 16 -7.23 -20.96 18.92
N PRO A 17 -8.50 -20.94 19.39
CA PRO A 17 -9.55 -20.07 18.85
C PRO A 17 -9.23 -18.57 18.92
N ALA A 18 -8.47 -18.14 19.93
CA ALA A 18 -8.07 -16.73 20.10
C ALA A 18 -7.21 -16.18 18.95
N LEU A 19 -6.44 -17.04 18.25
CA LEU A 19 -5.69 -16.62 17.07
C LEU A 19 -6.61 -16.30 15.88
N ASP A 20 -7.73 -17.03 15.74
CA ASP A 20 -8.72 -16.65 14.71
C ASP A 20 -9.41 -15.34 15.09
N GLY A 21 -9.66 -15.08 16.39
CA GLY A 21 -10.17 -13.81 16.85
C GLY A 21 -9.21 -12.65 16.56
N LEU A 22 -7.92 -12.84 16.76
CA LEU A 22 -6.92 -11.82 16.42
C LEU A 22 -6.88 -11.55 14.91
N ARG A 23 -7.02 -12.58 14.07
CA ARG A 23 -7.19 -12.41 12.62
C ARG A 23 -8.43 -11.61 12.25
N ALA A 24 -9.53 -11.81 13.01
CA ALA A 24 -10.76 -11.04 12.79
C ALA A 24 -10.54 -9.55 13.09
N VAL A 25 -9.85 -9.22 14.18
CA VAL A 25 -9.47 -7.85 14.52
C VAL A 25 -8.60 -7.23 13.43
N ALA A 26 -7.57 -7.96 13.00
CA ALA A 26 -6.63 -7.50 11.97
C ALA A 26 -7.32 -7.22 10.62
N VAL A 27 -8.17 -8.15 10.13
CA VAL A 27 -8.87 -7.93 8.86
C VAL A 27 -9.92 -6.82 8.95
N ALA A 28 -10.57 -6.67 10.12
CA ALA A 28 -11.51 -5.56 10.33
C ALA A 28 -10.79 -4.20 10.26
N ALA A 29 -9.60 -4.08 10.88
CA ALA A 29 -8.79 -2.88 10.80
C ALA A 29 -8.45 -2.52 9.34
N VAL A 30 -8.02 -3.51 8.53
CA VAL A 30 -7.73 -3.31 7.10
C VAL A 30 -8.96 -2.84 6.32
N LEU A 31 -10.13 -3.44 6.55
CA LEU A 31 -11.37 -3.04 5.86
C LEU A 31 -11.79 -1.61 6.21
N LEU A 32 -11.68 -1.25 7.49
CA LEU A 32 -12.06 0.08 7.97
C LEU A 32 -11.09 1.16 7.49
N TYR A 33 -9.79 0.85 7.42
CA TYR A 33 -8.78 1.72 6.81
C TYR A 33 -9.15 2.07 5.36
N HIS A 34 -9.42 1.06 4.52
CA HIS A 34 -9.78 1.27 3.12
C HIS A 34 -11.20 1.86 2.93
N SER A 35 -11.96 2.02 4.01
CA SER A 35 -13.28 2.67 3.96
C SER A 35 -13.22 4.18 4.17
N ASP A 36 -12.02 4.75 4.38
CA ASP A 36 -11.78 6.16 4.68
C ASP A 36 -12.62 6.67 5.88
N LEU A 37 -12.86 5.79 6.86
CA LEU A 37 -13.55 6.17 8.09
C LEU A 37 -12.57 6.83 9.06
N SER A 38 -12.96 7.98 9.59
CA SER A 38 -12.25 8.61 10.71
C SER A 38 -12.16 7.63 11.89
N GLY A 39 -10.96 7.46 12.47
CA GLY A 39 -10.73 6.56 13.60
C GLY A 39 -10.07 5.22 13.25
N PHE A 40 -9.65 5.01 12.01
CA PHE A 40 -8.91 3.81 11.59
C PHE A 40 -7.75 4.11 10.63
N ARG A 41 -7.10 5.26 10.79
CA ARG A 41 -5.99 5.73 9.94
C ARG A 41 -4.82 4.76 9.89
N GLY A 42 -4.53 4.06 10.99
CA GLY A 42 -3.49 3.05 11.09
C GLY A 42 -3.97 1.62 10.84
N GLY A 43 -5.18 1.41 10.29
CA GLY A 43 -5.73 0.08 10.06
C GLY A 43 -4.94 -0.77 9.07
N PHE A 44 -4.08 -0.17 8.22
CA PHE A 44 -3.13 -0.86 7.36
C PHE A 44 -2.15 -1.75 8.15
N LEU A 45 -1.83 -1.39 9.41
CA LEU A 45 -1.02 -2.20 10.33
C LEU A 45 -1.67 -3.57 10.66
N GLY A 46 -2.94 -3.78 10.32
CA GLY A 46 -3.55 -5.09 10.38
C GLY A 46 -2.80 -6.15 9.55
N VAL A 47 -2.12 -5.75 8.47
CA VAL A 47 -1.25 -6.63 7.68
C VAL A 47 -0.06 -7.11 8.50
N ASP A 48 0.54 -6.27 9.33
CA ASP A 48 1.66 -6.61 10.20
C ASP A 48 1.26 -7.62 11.29
N VAL A 49 0.03 -7.52 11.79
CA VAL A 49 -0.54 -8.56 12.69
C VAL A 49 -0.60 -9.91 11.96
N PHE A 50 -0.99 -9.94 10.66
CA PHE A 50 -0.95 -11.17 9.86
C PHE A 50 0.47 -11.67 9.66
N PHE A 51 1.45 -10.82 9.44
CA PHE A 51 2.85 -11.23 9.31
C PHE A 51 3.36 -11.91 10.59
N VAL A 52 3.11 -11.33 11.77
CA VAL A 52 3.48 -11.95 13.05
C VAL A 52 2.77 -13.27 13.25
N LEU A 53 1.46 -13.35 12.99
CA LEU A 53 0.68 -14.58 13.07
C LEU A 53 1.22 -15.66 12.13
N SER A 54 1.59 -15.30 10.91
CA SER A 54 2.13 -16.21 9.89
C SER A 54 3.50 -16.73 10.29
N GLY A 55 4.40 -15.85 10.72
CA GLY A 55 5.70 -16.24 11.27
C GLY A 55 5.56 -17.25 12.42
N TYR A 56 4.68 -16.95 13.38
CA TYR A 56 4.42 -17.83 14.53
C TYR A 56 3.83 -19.18 14.12
N LEU A 57 2.76 -19.19 13.35
CA LEU A 57 2.02 -20.41 13.01
C LEU A 57 2.84 -21.33 12.11
N ILE A 58 3.51 -20.80 11.09
CA ILE A 58 4.32 -21.60 10.17
C ILE A 58 5.48 -22.25 10.89
N THR A 59 6.21 -21.47 11.68
CA THR A 59 7.33 -22.00 12.46
C THR A 59 6.86 -23.04 13.47
N SER A 60 5.75 -22.81 14.18
CA SER A 60 5.16 -23.76 15.13
C SER A 60 4.75 -25.07 14.46
N ILE A 61 4.15 -25.03 13.26
CA ILE A 61 3.78 -26.23 12.49
C ILE A 61 5.02 -27.03 12.12
N LEU A 62 6.06 -26.39 11.58
CA LEU A 62 7.28 -27.05 11.14
C LEU A 62 8.05 -27.67 12.29
N VAL A 63 8.23 -26.94 13.39
CA VAL A 63 8.95 -27.45 14.58
C VAL A 63 8.16 -28.59 15.26
N SER A 64 6.82 -28.49 15.35
CA SER A 64 5.98 -29.55 15.88
C SER A 64 6.06 -30.81 15.00
N GLY A 65 6.04 -30.65 13.67
CA GLY A 65 6.19 -31.73 12.70
C GLY A 65 7.51 -32.46 12.87
N ARG A 66 8.60 -31.74 13.03
CA ARG A 66 9.93 -32.30 13.27
C ARG A 66 10.00 -33.08 14.59
N ARG A 67 9.36 -32.58 15.65
CA ARG A 67 9.33 -33.30 16.95
C ARG A 67 8.60 -34.64 16.88
N GLN A 68 7.52 -34.72 16.12
CA GLN A 68 6.66 -35.92 16.04
C GLN A 68 7.14 -36.90 14.98
N GLY A 69 7.64 -36.42 13.84
CA GLY A 69 8.00 -37.24 12.67
C GLY A 69 9.48 -37.26 12.31
N GLY A 70 10.35 -36.60 13.09
CA GLY A 70 11.80 -36.53 12.83
C GLY A 70 12.21 -35.62 11.64
N SER A 71 11.27 -35.27 10.77
CA SER A 71 11.49 -34.39 9.59
C SER A 71 10.53 -33.21 9.58
N LEU A 72 10.87 -32.13 8.81
CA LEU A 72 10.00 -30.96 8.65
C LEU A 72 8.76 -31.24 7.80
N GLY A 73 8.70 -32.35 7.07
CA GLY A 73 7.56 -32.73 6.23
C GLY A 73 7.26 -31.74 5.11
N LEU A 74 8.29 -31.20 4.45
CA LEU A 74 8.21 -30.07 3.51
C LEU A 74 7.13 -30.26 2.44
N ARG A 75 7.11 -31.43 1.78
CA ARG A 75 6.10 -31.70 0.72
C ARG A 75 4.67 -31.64 1.27
N GLN A 76 4.44 -32.19 2.48
CA GLN A 76 3.11 -32.16 3.10
C GLN A 76 2.73 -30.73 3.50
N PHE A 77 3.69 -29.98 3.99
CA PHE A 77 3.54 -28.57 4.35
C PHE A 77 3.10 -27.75 3.14
N TRP A 78 3.87 -27.75 2.04
CA TRP A 78 3.56 -26.95 0.85
C TRP A 78 2.24 -27.39 0.19
N LEU A 79 1.96 -28.68 0.10
CA LEU A 79 0.68 -29.16 -0.41
C LEU A 79 -0.51 -28.72 0.45
N ALA A 80 -0.35 -28.68 1.78
CA ALA A 80 -1.40 -28.22 2.68
C ALA A 80 -1.65 -26.71 2.51
N ARG A 81 -0.58 -25.90 2.29
CA ARG A 81 -0.68 -24.48 2.00
C ARG A 81 -1.32 -24.22 0.63
N ALA A 82 -0.85 -24.86 -0.41
CA ALA A 82 -1.43 -24.73 -1.74
C ALA A 82 -2.94 -25.04 -1.75
N ARG A 83 -3.37 -26.13 -1.08
CA ARG A 83 -4.81 -26.46 -0.95
C ARG A 83 -5.61 -25.46 -0.14
N ARG A 84 -4.96 -24.69 0.71
CA ARG A 84 -5.62 -23.68 1.55
C ARG A 84 -5.75 -22.33 0.83
N LEU A 85 -4.74 -21.91 0.06
CA LEU A 85 -4.60 -20.54 -0.42
C LEU A 85 -4.94 -20.41 -1.92
N LEU A 86 -4.41 -21.30 -2.77
CA LEU A 86 -4.59 -21.21 -4.22
C LEU A 86 -6.05 -21.23 -4.70
N PRO A 87 -6.97 -22.05 -4.14
CA PRO A 87 -8.32 -22.10 -4.67
C PRO A 87 -9.09 -20.78 -4.57
N ALA A 88 -8.96 -20.07 -3.45
CA ALA A 88 -9.60 -18.78 -3.27
C ALA A 88 -8.90 -17.67 -4.10
N LEU A 89 -7.57 -17.71 -4.19
CA LEU A 89 -6.80 -16.79 -5.02
C LEU A 89 -7.20 -16.91 -6.50
N PHE A 90 -7.22 -18.12 -7.05
CA PHE A 90 -7.61 -18.34 -8.45
C PHE A 90 -9.07 -17.95 -8.73
N LEU A 91 -9.97 -18.21 -7.77
CA LEU A 91 -11.35 -17.76 -7.91
C LEU A 91 -11.45 -16.23 -7.96
N MET A 92 -10.80 -15.56 -7.01
CA MET A 92 -10.82 -14.09 -6.94
C MET A 92 -10.17 -13.48 -8.20
N LEU A 93 -8.97 -13.93 -8.58
CA LEU A 93 -8.30 -13.46 -9.80
C LEU A 93 -9.16 -13.69 -11.05
N GLY A 94 -9.73 -14.89 -11.19
CA GLY A 94 -10.59 -15.22 -12.35
C GLY A 94 -11.83 -14.33 -12.44
N VAL A 95 -12.50 -14.06 -11.31
CA VAL A 95 -13.66 -13.19 -11.26
C VAL A 95 -13.27 -11.73 -11.52
N THR A 96 -12.19 -11.26 -10.90
CA THR A 96 -11.70 -9.88 -11.08
C THR A 96 -11.27 -9.64 -12.53
N CYS A 97 -10.49 -10.54 -13.12
CA CYS A 97 -10.09 -10.42 -14.53
C CYS A 97 -11.30 -10.47 -15.48
N ALA A 98 -12.29 -11.35 -15.20
CA ALA A 98 -13.50 -11.41 -16.01
C ALA A 98 -14.34 -10.13 -15.90
N TYR A 99 -14.49 -9.59 -14.68
CA TYR A 99 -15.18 -8.33 -14.46
C TYR A 99 -14.47 -7.18 -15.21
N THR A 100 -13.16 -7.08 -15.08
CA THR A 100 -12.37 -6.03 -15.73
C THR A 100 -12.44 -6.14 -17.26
N ALA A 101 -12.32 -7.35 -17.81
CA ALA A 101 -12.42 -7.54 -19.26
C ALA A 101 -13.79 -7.17 -19.84
N LEU A 102 -14.88 -7.33 -19.05
CA LEU A 102 -16.25 -7.06 -19.49
C LEU A 102 -16.69 -5.61 -19.24
N PHE A 103 -16.29 -5.01 -18.13
CA PHE A 103 -16.81 -3.72 -17.67
C PHE A 103 -15.77 -2.61 -17.63
N LEU A 104 -14.48 -2.94 -17.63
CA LEU A 104 -13.37 -2.01 -17.55
C LEU A 104 -12.25 -2.36 -18.55
N PRO A 105 -12.57 -2.49 -19.86
CA PRO A 105 -11.62 -3.03 -20.85
C PRO A 105 -10.31 -2.26 -20.92
N HIS A 106 -10.32 -0.96 -20.62
CA HIS A 106 -9.12 -0.12 -20.60
C HIS A 106 -8.15 -0.45 -19.46
N GLU A 107 -8.64 -1.01 -18.36
CA GLU A 107 -7.82 -1.45 -17.22
C GLU A 107 -7.26 -2.88 -17.41
N ALA A 108 -7.73 -3.60 -18.43
CA ALA A 108 -7.46 -5.03 -18.57
C ALA A 108 -5.97 -5.32 -18.87
N ALA A 109 -5.28 -4.45 -19.61
CA ALA A 109 -3.86 -4.63 -19.90
C ALA A 109 -3.01 -4.52 -18.63
N LYS A 110 -3.23 -3.50 -17.79
CA LYS A 110 -2.55 -3.33 -16.50
C LYS A 110 -2.84 -4.52 -15.58
N LEU A 111 -4.13 -4.88 -15.44
CA LEU A 111 -4.52 -6.01 -14.59
C LEU A 111 -3.90 -7.33 -15.04
N ARG A 112 -3.69 -7.55 -16.35
CA ARG A 112 -3.02 -8.76 -16.87
C ARG A 112 -1.62 -8.91 -16.27
N ASP A 113 -0.83 -7.86 -16.34
CA ASP A 113 0.57 -7.88 -15.89
C ASP A 113 0.65 -8.03 -14.36
N ASP A 114 -0.21 -7.34 -13.63
CA ASP A 114 -0.36 -7.48 -12.18
C ASP A 114 -0.86 -8.87 -11.76
N ALA A 115 -1.80 -9.46 -12.50
CA ALA A 115 -2.29 -10.81 -12.24
C ALA A 115 -1.20 -11.87 -12.46
N LEU A 116 -0.36 -11.71 -13.49
CA LEU A 116 0.79 -12.58 -13.71
C LEU A 116 1.81 -12.46 -12.58
N ALA A 117 2.12 -11.25 -12.13
CA ALA A 117 2.98 -11.01 -10.98
C ALA A 117 2.40 -11.64 -9.70
N SER A 118 1.07 -11.57 -9.54
CA SER A 118 0.35 -12.16 -8.39
C SER A 118 0.40 -13.69 -8.41
N LEU A 119 0.27 -14.31 -9.56
CA LEU A 119 0.41 -15.77 -9.72
C LEU A 119 1.83 -16.25 -9.44
N GLY A 120 2.84 -15.41 -9.74
CA GLY A 120 4.24 -15.66 -9.43
C GLY A 120 4.64 -15.32 -7.98
N TYR A 121 3.73 -14.77 -7.18
CA TYR A 121 4.02 -14.25 -5.83
C TYR A 121 5.15 -13.21 -5.79
N VAL A 122 5.23 -12.36 -6.83
CA VAL A 122 6.21 -11.27 -6.96
C VAL A 122 5.56 -9.90 -7.11
N THR A 123 4.26 -9.78 -6.79
CA THR A 123 3.51 -8.53 -6.91
C THR A 123 4.19 -7.37 -6.20
N ASN A 124 4.72 -7.59 -5.01
CA ASN A 124 5.42 -6.55 -4.25
C ASN A 124 6.65 -6.00 -5.01
N TRP A 125 7.45 -6.86 -5.59
CA TRP A 125 8.61 -6.45 -6.39
C TRP A 125 8.20 -5.87 -7.74
N HIS A 126 7.13 -6.40 -8.35
CA HIS A 126 6.56 -5.84 -9.58
C HIS A 126 6.14 -4.38 -9.36
N LEU A 127 5.46 -4.07 -8.26
CA LEU A 127 5.06 -2.71 -7.89
C LEU A 127 6.27 -1.81 -7.58
N VAL A 128 7.28 -2.33 -6.87
CA VAL A 128 8.52 -1.59 -6.59
C VAL A 128 9.25 -1.20 -7.87
N PHE A 129 9.45 -2.14 -8.78
CA PHE A 129 10.20 -1.87 -10.03
C PHE A 129 9.36 -1.11 -11.06
N GLY A 130 8.03 -1.21 -10.98
CA GLY A 130 7.09 -0.41 -11.78
C GLY A 130 6.95 1.03 -11.29
N GLY A 131 7.51 1.39 -10.12
CA GLY A 131 7.33 2.73 -9.52
C GLY A 131 5.89 3.01 -9.08
N GLU A 132 5.10 1.97 -8.84
CA GLU A 132 3.70 2.11 -8.42
C GLU A 132 3.62 2.42 -6.93
N SER A 133 3.04 3.58 -6.59
CA SER A 133 2.79 3.95 -5.21
C SER A 133 1.66 3.12 -4.59
N TYR A 134 1.80 2.81 -3.30
CA TYR A 134 0.69 2.26 -2.51
C TYR A 134 -0.20 3.36 -1.92
N PHE A 135 0.41 4.45 -1.51
CA PHE A 135 -0.25 5.52 -0.77
C PHE A 135 -0.72 6.66 -1.67
N GLU A 136 -0.08 6.87 -2.82
CA GLU A 136 -0.22 8.05 -3.68
C GLU A 136 -0.70 7.70 -5.11
N ALA A 137 -1.63 6.76 -5.25
CA ALA A 137 -2.13 6.38 -6.57
C ALA A 137 -3.03 7.45 -7.18
N THR A 138 -2.65 7.98 -8.34
CA THR A 138 -3.54 8.74 -9.22
C THR A 138 -4.38 7.79 -10.07
N GLY A 139 -5.69 8.05 -10.16
CA GLY A 139 -6.61 7.18 -10.88
C GLY A 139 -7.08 5.95 -10.08
N ARG A 140 -7.48 4.89 -10.80
CA ARG A 140 -7.88 3.62 -10.18
C ARG A 140 -6.65 2.77 -9.92
N PRO A 141 -6.32 2.45 -8.65
CA PRO A 141 -5.25 1.50 -8.35
C PRO A 141 -5.51 0.13 -8.98
N SER A 142 -4.46 -0.67 -9.13
CA SER A 142 -4.61 -2.05 -9.60
C SER A 142 -5.62 -2.83 -8.75
N MET A 143 -6.54 -3.55 -9.43
CA MET A 143 -7.56 -4.38 -8.77
C MET A 143 -6.96 -5.48 -7.88
N VAL A 144 -5.67 -5.74 -7.99
CA VAL A 144 -4.97 -6.79 -7.23
C VAL A 144 -3.74 -6.25 -6.48
N GLN A 145 -3.58 -4.93 -6.38
CA GLN A 145 -2.46 -4.29 -5.68
C GLN A 145 -2.26 -4.84 -4.26
N HIS A 146 -3.33 -5.04 -3.50
CA HIS A 146 -3.29 -5.57 -2.13
C HIS A 146 -2.60 -6.96 -2.00
N LEU A 147 -2.42 -7.69 -3.10
CA LEU A 147 -1.73 -8.98 -3.10
C LEU A 147 -0.21 -8.85 -2.87
N TRP A 148 0.33 -7.62 -2.80
CA TRP A 148 1.72 -7.39 -2.44
C TRP A 148 2.09 -8.03 -1.10
N SER A 149 1.23 -7.89 -0.09
CA SER A 149 1.48 -8.44 1.25
C SER A 149 1.41 -9.97 1.24
N LEU A 150 0.50 -10.53 0.45
CA LEU A 150 0.40 -11.97 0.24
C LEU A 150 1.66 -12.51 -0.46
N ALA A 151 2.23 -11.75 -1.41
CA ALA A 151 3.49 -12.13 -2.06
C ALA A 151 4.63 -12.24 -1.02
N VAL A 152 4.76 -11.28 -0.11
CA VAL A 152 5.74 -11.33 1.01
C VAL A 152 5.52 -12.57 1.89
N GLU A 153 4.27 -12.87 2.27
CA GLU A 153 3.93 -14.06 3.05
C GLU A 153 4.29 -15.37 2.31
N GLU A 154 3.96 -15.48 1.02
CA GLU A 154 4.18 -16.71 0.26
C GLU A 154 5.67 -16.92 -0.06
N GLN A 155 6.44 -15.84 -0.28
CA GLN A 155 7.90 -15.91 -0.35
C GLN A 155 8.47 -16.49 0.97
N PHE A 156 7.96 -16.02 2.11
CA PHE A 156 8.31 -16.60 3.40
C PHE A 156 7.89 -18.07 3.49
N TYR A 157 6.69 -18.46 3.07
CA TYR A 157 6.23 -19.86 3.11
C TYR A 157 7.05 -20.80 2.22
N LEU A 158 7.62 -20.27 1.14
CA LEU A 158 8.48 -21.03 0.25
C LEU A 158 9.88 -21.21 0.84
N LEU A 159 10.50 -20.14 1.32
CA LEU A 159 11.89 -20.12 1.75
C LEU A 159 12.09 -20.54 3.20
N TRP A 160 11.17 -20.13 4.08
CA TRP A 160 11.32 -20.31 5.52
C TRP A 160 11.48 -21.77 5.97
N PRO A 161 10.76 -22.77 5.44
CA PRO A 161 10.97 -24.16 5.83
C PRO A 161 12.38 -24.65 5.59
N LEU A 162 13.04 -24.18 4.52
CA LEU A 162 14.44 -24.50 4.19
C LEU A 162 15.40 -23.79 5.14
N LEU A 163 15.22 -22.48 5.33
CA LEU A 163 16.03 -21.65 6.23
C LEU A 163 15.93 -22.14 7.67
N LEU A 164 14.72 -22.49 8.14
CA LEU A 164 14.52 -23.08 9.45
C LEU A 164 15.23 -24.45 9.58
N GLY A 165 15.20 -25.28 8.52
CA GLY A 165 15.91 -26.54 8.48
C GLY A 165 17.41 -26.34 8.66
N VAL A 166 18.01 -25.42 7.91
CA VAL A 166 19.44 -25.04 8.03
C VAL A 166 19.72 -24.46 9.42
N GLY A 167 18.91 -23.52 9.90
CA GLY A 167 19.08 -22.91 11.22
C GLY A 167 19.06 -23.95 12.35
N LEU A 168 18.14 -24.91 12.31
CA LEU A 168 18.09 -25.99 13.30
C LEU A 168 19.29 -26.96 13.22
N MET A 169 19.95 -27.08 12.07
CA MET A 169 21.20 -27.84 11.92
C MET A 169 22.39 -27.04 12.47
N VAL A 170 22.56 -25.80 12.03
CA VAL A 170 23.67 -24.92 12.42
C VAL A 170 23.71 -24.68 13.92
N PHE A 171 22.58 -24.35 14.51
CA PHE A 171 22.49 -24.09 15.96
C PHE A 171 22.37 -25.37 16.80
N ARG A 172 22.56 -26.55 16.20
CA ARG A 172 22.49 -27.86 16.89
C ARG A 172 21.26 -27.99 17.77
N ARG A 173 20.08 -27.55 17.26
CA ARG A 173 18.79 -27.55 17.96
C ARG A 173 18.70 -26.59 19.17
N ARG A 174 19.64 -25.70 19.37
CA ARG A 174 19.55 -24.63 20.40
C ARG A 174 18.57 -23.56 19.95
N THR A 175 17.25 -23.82 20.12
CA THR A 175 16.16 -22.96 19.61
C THR A 175 16.24 -21.53 20.16
N GLY A 176 16.76 -21.32 21.37
CA GLY A 176 16.95 -19.97 21.93
C GLY A 176 17.94 -19.13 21.10
N ARG A 177 19.09 -19.71 20.72
CA ARG A 177 20.08 -18.99 19.86
C ARG A 177 19.49 -18.67 18.49
N LEU A 178 18.74 -19.62 17.90
CA LEU A 178 18.06 -19.36 16.63
C LEU A 178 17.00 -18.24 16.78
N ALA A 179 16.23 -18.24 17.87
CA ALA A 179 15.27 -17.17 18.15
C ALA A 179 15.96 -15.80 18.28
N THR A 180 17.10 -15.72 18.98
CA THR A 180 17.90 -14.48 19.05
C THR A 180 18.40 -14.05 17.67
N THR A 181 18.90 -14.99 16.85
CA THR A 181 19.33 -14.66 15.47
C THR A 181 18.17 -14.09 14.65
N LEU A 182 16.95 -14.60 14.79
CA LEU A 182 15.77 -14.08 14.10
C LEU A 182 15.38 -12.67 14.57
N LEU A 183 15.50 -12.40 15.87
CA LEU A 183 15.27 -11.04 16.38
C LEU A 183 16.34 -10.06 15.88
N VAL A 184 17.61 -10.51 15.79
CA VAL A 184 18.68 -9.70 15.15
C VAL A 184 18.35 -9.45 13.68
N ALA A 185 17.90 -10.48 12.95
CA ALA A 185 17.50 -10.33 11.55
C ALA A 185 16.28 -9.39 11.40
N ALA A 186 15.31 -9.42 12.34
CA ALA A 186 14.22 -8.45 12.37
C ALA A 186 14.74 -7.02 12.58
N GLY A 187 15.72 -6.84 13.49
CA GLY A 187 16.41 -5.56 13.67
C GLY A 187 17.16 -5.08 12.43
N VAL A 188 17.80 -5.99 11.70
CA VAL A 188 18.48 -5.66 10.42
C VAL A 188 17.46 -5.23 9.36
N SER A 189 16.33 -5.93 9.22
CA SER A 189 15.24 -5.53 8.31
C SER A 189 14.69 -4.14 8.66
N THR A 190 14.51 -3.86 9.96
CA THR A 190 14.10 -2.55 10.45
C THR A 190 15.13 -1.46 10.17
N LEU A 191 16.41 -1.75 10.38
CA LEU A 191 17.50 -0.81 10.09
C LEU A 191 17.56 -0.51 8.58
N LEU A 192 17.41 -1.54 7.75
CA LEU A 192 17.34 -1.37 6.30
C LEU A 192 16.14 -0.49 5.90
N MET A 193 14.95 -0.72 6.48
CA MET A 193 13.81 0.16 6.28
C MET A 193 14.14 1.61 6.68
N ALA A 194 14.71 1.81 7.86
CA ALA A 194 15.02 3.15 8.37
C ALA A 194 16.07 3.90 7.54
N THR A 195 17.03 3.17 6.97
CA THR A 195 18.10 3.76 6.13
C THR A 195 17.66 4.05 4.70
N LEU A 196 16.71 3.28 4.18
CA LEU A 196 16.14 3.48 2.84
C LEU A 196 14.92 4.40 2.84
N TYR A 197 14.37 4.68 4.03
CA TYR A 197 13.23 5.58 4.16
C TYR A 197 13.67 7.03 4.01
N ASP A 198 13.09 7.70 3.04
CA ASP A 198 13.18 9.13 2.86
C ASP A 198 11.86 9.79 3.30
N SER A 199 11.94 10.71 4.26
CA SER A 199 10.75 11.40 4.77
C SER A 199 10.15 12.40 3.76
N GLY A 200 10.79 12.62 2.63
CA GLY A 200 10.38 13.50 1.54
C GLY A 200 9.82 12.78 0.33
N ALA A 201 9.97 11.46 0.28
CA ALA A 201 9.57 10.64 -0.83
C ALA A 201 8.46 9.65 -0.45
N ASP A 202 7.82 9.06 -1.47
CA ASP A 202 6.84 7.98 -1.32
C ASP A 202 7.46 6.78 -0.59
N PRO A 203 6.92 6.35 0.56
CA PRO A 203 7.46 5.24 1.32
C PRO A 203 7.19 3.85 0.72
N SER A 204 6.54 3.75 -0.43
CA SER A 204 6.08 2.49 -1.02
C SER A 204 7.22 1.48 -1.26
N ARG A 205 8.44 1.93 -1.62
CA ARG A 205 9.61 1.05 -1.76
C ARG A 205 9.90 0.27 -0.47
N VAL A 206 9.94 0.96 0.65
CA VAL A 206 10.26 0.34 1.95
C VAL A 206 9.06 -0.41 2.53
N TYR A 207 7.86 -0.04 2.15
CA TYR A 207 6.61 -0.71 2.54
C TYR A 207 6.39 -2.03 1.80
N TYR A 208 6.60 -2.06 0.47
CA TYR A 208 6.47 -3.28 -0.35
C TYR A 208 7.63 -4.26 -0.19
N GLY A 209 8.81 -3.78 0.15
CA GLY A 209 10.04 -4.58 0.14
C GLY A 209 10.00 -5.75 1.13
N THR A 210 10.21 -6.98 0.65
CA THR A 210 10.36 -8.13 1.54
C THR A 210 11.56 -7.99 2.47
N ASP A 211 12.61 -7.35 2.02
CA ASP A 211 13.85 -7.06 2.76
C ASP A 211 13.65 -6.08 3.91
N THR A 212 12.85 -5.06 3.68
CA THR A 212 12.55 -3.98 4.64
C THR A 212 11.38 -4.31 5.56
N HIS A 213 10.42 -5.16 5.14
CA HIS A 213 9.15 -5.41 5.85
C HIS A 213 9.03 -6.85 6.42
N ALA A 214 10.13 -7.61 6.49
CA ALA A 214 10.10 -8.97 7.03
C ALA A 214 10.06 -9.04 8.57
N MET A 215 10.22 -7.93 9.30
CA MET A 215 10.36 -7.93 10.76
C MET A 215 9.20 -8.63 11.47
N GLY A 216 7.96 -8.45 11.03
CA GLY A 216 6.79 -9.10 11.64
C GLY A 216 6.83 -10.62 11.53
N LEU A 217 7.18 -11.15 10.34
CA LEU A 217 7.36 -12.58 10.10
C LEU A 217 8.48 -13.18 10.98
N LEU A 218 9.60 -12.45 11.09
CA LEU A 218 10.76 -12.89 11.87
C LEU A 218 10.50 -12.84 13.39
N VAL A 219 9.80 -11.82 13.89
CA VAL A 219 9.34 -11.72 15.29
C VAL A 219 8.40 -12.89 15.60
N GLY A 220 7.42 -13.16 14.74
CA GLY A 220 6.52 -14.30 14.90
C GLY A 220 7.25 -15.64 14.91
N ALA A 221 8.23 -15.84 14.03
CA ALA A 221 9.05 -17.05 13.96
C ALA A 221 9.94 -17.20 15.20
N ALA A 222 10.54 -16.14 15.70
CA ALA A 222 11.32 -16.12 16.95
C ALA A 222 10.45 -16.50 18.15
N LEU A 223 9.24 -15.91 18.22
CA LEU A 223 8.27 -16.22 19.25
C LEU A 223 7.90 -17.71 19.26
N ALA A 224 7.67 -18.33 18.11
CA ALA A 224 7.36 -19.76 18.01
C ALA A 224 8.46 -20.67 18.56
N LEU A 225 9.71 -20.25 18.46
CA LEU A 225 10.87 -20.97 18.99
C LEU A 225 11.07 -20.75 20.50
N ALA A 226 10.82 -19.53 20.98
CA ALA A 226 10.97 -19.15 22.39
C ALA A 226 9.75 -19.56 23.24
N TRP A 227 8.55 -19.48 22.68
CA TRP A 227 7.26 -19.66 23.37
C TRP A 227 6.38 -20.75 22.70
N PRO A 228 6.87 -21.99 22.59
CA PRO A 228 6.14 -23.05 21.93
C PRO A 228 4.99 -23.57 22.81
N THR A 229 3.80 -23.75 22.20
CA THR A 229 2.56 -24.13 22.91
C THR A 229 2.67 -25.40 23.77
N TRP A 230 3.53 -26.34 23.41
CA TRP A 230 3.72 -27.60 24.19
C TRP A 230 4.55 -27.43 25.46
N ARG A 231 5.21 -26.27 25.68
CA ARG A 231 5.92 -25.94 26.93
C ARG A 231 5.05 -25.14 27.90
N LEU A 232 3.93 -24.61 27.42
CA LEU A 232 3.05 -23.75 28.20
C LEU A 232 2.14 -24.63 29.09
N SER A 233 2.00 -24.24 30.36
CA SER A 233 1.27 -25.01 31.38
C SER A 233 0.07 -24.23 31.91
N TRP A 234 -1.01 -24.95 32.24
CA TRP A 234 -2.14 -24.44 33.02
C TRP A 234 -1.77 -24.10 34.47
N LYS A 235 -0.65 -24.65 34.98
CA LYS A 235 -0.18 -24.51 36.34
C LYS A 235 0.53 -23.18 36.57
N ALA A 236 0.07 -22.11 35.97
CA ALA A 236 0.49 -20.75 36.34
C ALA A 236 -0.01 -20.46 37.76
N GLY A 237 0.83 -19.84 38.59
CA GLY A 237 0.46 -19.44 39.95
C GLY A 237 -0.82 -18.64 39.99
N VAL A 238 -1.54 -18.66 41.12
CA VAL A 238 -2.87 -18.02 41.26
C VAL A 238 -2.86 -16.54 40.83
N GLY A 239 -1.79 -15.77 41.13
CA GLY A 239 -1.64 -14.37 40.72
C GLY A 239 -1.21 -14.16 39.26
N ALA A 240 -0.68 -15.17 38.56
CA ALA A 240 -0.19 -15.03 37.19
C ALA A 240 -1.31 -15.02 36.15
N ARG A 241 -2.46 -15.64 36.44
CA ARG A 241 -3.60 -15.68 35.51
C ARG A 241 -4.21 -14.30 35.25
N PRO A 242 -4.63 -13.54 36.28
CA PRO A 242 -5.17 -12.19 36.06
C PRO A 242 -4.15 -11.25 35.43
N LEU A 243 -2.86 -11.40 35.76
CA LEU A 243 -1.79 -10.62 35.13
C LEU A 243 -1.67 -10.91 33.63
N LEU A 244 -1.73 -12.19 33.21
CA LEU A 244 -1.73 -12.55 31.80
C LEU A 244 -2.96 -12.02 31.07
N ASP A 245 -4.15 -12.17 31.65
CA ASP A 245 -5.39 -11.66 31.06
C ASP A 245 -5.34 -10.13 30.93
N LEU A 246 -4.92 -9.41 31.98
CA LEU A 246 -4.76 -7.96 31.98
C LEU A 246 -3.73 -7.50 30.93
N THR A 247 -2.55 -8.13 30.92
CA THR A 247 -1.51 -7.79 29.92
C THR A 247 -2.01 -8.03 28.49
N GLY A 248 -2.78 -9.11 28.26
CA GLY A 248 -3.40 -9.39 26.96
C GLY A 248 -4.39 -8.31 26.53
N VAL A 249 -5.24 -7.86 27.46
CA VAL A 249 -6.21 -6.78 27.19
C VAL A 249 -5.47 -5.47 26.92
N VAL A 250 -4.50 -5.09 27.76
CA VAL A 250 -3.72 -3.85 27.57
C VAL A 250 -2.97 -3.87 26.23
N ALA A 251 -2.34 -4.98 25.88
CA ALA A 251 -1.65 -5.12 24.61
C ALA A 251 -2.62 -5.04 23.41
N LEU A 252 -3.82 -5.63 23.51
CA LEU A 252 -4.84 -5.52 22.46
C LEU A 252 -5.37 -4.10 22.32
N VAL A 253 -5.59 -3.40 23.45
CA VAL A 253 -5.97 -1.98 23.46
C VAL A 253 -4.86 -1.14 22.81
N GLY A 254 -3.59 -1.44 23.08
CA GLY A 254 -2.45 -0.80 22.42
C GLY A 254 -2.45 -1.01 20.90
N LEU A 255 -2.77 -2.23 20.41
CA LEU A 255 -2.92 -2.47 18.97
C LEU A 255 -4.06 -1.64 18.36
N VAL A 256 -5.22 -1.61 19.04
CA VAL A 256 -6.39 -0.85 18.58
C VAL A 256 -6.08 0.66 18.60
N TRP A 257 -5.35 1.14 19.60
CA TRP A 257 -4.87 2.52 19.64
C TRP A 257 -3.96 2.84 18.45
N CYS A 258 -3.05 1.95 18.08
CA CYS A 258 -2.22 2.13 16.88
C CYS A 258 -3.08 2.20 15.60
N PHE A 259 -4.14 1.39 15.50
CA PHE A 259 -5.05 1.44 14.35
C PHE A 259 -5.81 2.78 14.22
N ASP A 260 -6.00 3.50 15.31
CA ASP A 260 -6.67 4.80 15.32
C ASP A 260 -5.70 5.97 15.08
N ASN A 261 -4.50 5.92 15.68
CA ASN A 261 -3.65 7.10 15.85
C ASN A 261 -2.40 7.13 14.95
N VAL A 262 -1.95 5.98 14.43
CA VAL A 262 -0.77 5.92 13.55
C VAL A 262 -1.20 6.18 12.11
N THR A 263 -0.42 6.97 11.38
CA THR A 263 -0.64 7.22 9.96
C THR A 263 0.48 6.62 9.11
N GLU A 264 0.18 6.34 7.84
CA GLU A 264 1.14 5.82 6.87
C GLU A 264 2.29 6.80 6.56
N PHE A 265 2.13 8.07 6.88
CA PHE A 265 3.14 9.11 6.67
C PHE A 265 3.96 9.43 7.91
N ASP A 266 3.74 8.73 9.03
CA ASP A 266 4.50 8.94 10.26
C ASP A 266 5.96 8.46 10.09
N PRO A 267 6.96 9.35 10.11
CA PRO A 267 8.37 8.96 9.98
C PRO A 267 8.84 8.01 11.09
N GLY A 268 8.25 8.11 12.29
CA GLY A 268 8.56 7.23 13.41
C GLY A 268 8.22 5.77 13.11
N LEU A 269 7.17 5.55 12.28
CA LEU A 269 6.75 4.22 11.89
C LEU A 269 7.87 3.49 11.11
N TYR A 270 8.48 4.15 10.13
CA TYR A 270 9.54 3.58 9.28
C TYR A 270 10.90 3.51 10.00
N ARG A 271 11.12 4.34 11.02
CA ARG A 271 12.36 4.38 11.81
C ARG A 271 12.33 3.50 13.06
N GLY A 272 11.51 2.44 13.04
CA GLY A 272 11.45 1.44 14.10
C GLY A 272 10.04 1.15 14.62
N GLY A 273 9.05 1.98 14.29
CA GLY A 273 7.66 1.80 14.72
C GLY A 273 7.07 0.47 14.27
N TYR A 274 7.36 0.00 13.05
CA TYR A 274 6.93 -1.33 12.58
C TYR A 274 7.46 -2.48 13.43
N LEU A 275 8.71 -2.40 13.92
CA LEU A 275 9.26 -3.40 14.82
C LEU A 275 8.56 -3.37 16.18
N LEU A 276 8.35 -2.19 16.75
CA LEU A 276 7.63 -2.03 18.02
C LEU A 276 6.20 -2.54 17.92
N PHE A 277 5.51 -2.22 16.83
CA PHE A 277 4.18 -2.76 16.56
C PHE A 277 4.18 -4.29 16.41
N SER A 278 5.17 -4.84 15.69
CA SER A 278 5.34 -6.30 15.54
C SER A 278 5.62 -6.99 16.88
N LEU A 279 6.38 -6.37 17.77
CA LEU A 279 6.62 -6.88 19.13
C LEU A 279 5.33 -6.83 19.98
N LEU A 280 4.56 -5.76 19.88
CA LEU A 280 3.25 -5.64 20.53
C LEU A 280 2.27 -6.71 20.03
N ALA A 281 2.18 -6.91 18.72
CA ALA A 281 1.39 -7.99 18.11
C ALA A 281 1.90 -9.37 18.57
N GLY A 282 3.21 -9.54 18.64
CA GLY A 282 3.85 -10.76 19.18
C GLY A 282 3.46 -11.03 20.64
N LEU A 283 3.37 -9.99 21.47
CA LEU A 283 2.91 -10.09 22.86
C LEU A 283 1.45 -10.54 22.92
N VAL A 284 0.57 -9.98 22.11
CA VAL A 284 -0.83 -10.42 21.99
C VAL A 284 -0.91 -11.89 21.57
N VAL A 285 -0.11 -12.32 20.58
CA VAL A 285 -0.03 -13.73 20.16
C VAL A 285 0.48 -14.62 21.31
N ALA A 286 1.53 -14.20 22.02
CA ALA A 286 2.11 -14.97 23.13
C ALA A 286 1.09 -15.25 24.24
N ILE A 287 0.28 -14.25 24.58
CA ILE A 287 -0.77 -14.37 25.59
C ILE A 287 -1.96 -15.17 25.04
N ALA A 288 -2.38 -14.92 23.80
CA ALA A 288 -3.49 -15.63 23.18
C ALA A 288 -3.28 -17.16 23.10
N VAL A 289 -2.02 -17.60 22.97
CA VAL A 289 -1.69 -19.05 22.95
C VAL A 289 -1.46 -19.64 24.34
N HIS A 290 -1.35 -18.82 25.38
CA HIS A 290 -1.07 -19.29 26.73
C HIS A 290 -2.33 -19.88 27.37
N PRO A 291 -2.32 -21.14 27.81
CA PRO A 291 -3.52 -21.81 28.33
C PRO A 291 -4.07 -21.20 29.62
N ALA A 292 -3.27 -20.46 30.39
CA ALA A 292 -3.71 -19.80 31.61
C ALA A 292 -4.35 -18.42 31.39
N ALA A 293 -4.25 -17.82 30.19
CA ALA A 293 -4.95 -16.60 29.79
C ALA A 293 -6.41 -16.96 29.42
N THR A 294 -7.25 -17.15 30.41
CA THR A 294 -8.59 -17.73 30.19
C THR A 294 -9.63 -16.71 29.75
N VAL A 295 -9.63 -15.53 30.36
CA VAL A 295 -10.56 -14.44 30.02
C VAL A 295 -10.19 -13.84 28.67
N PHE A 296 -8.92 -13.50 28.49
CA PHE A 296 -8.41 -12.97 27.22
C PHE A 296 -8.61 -13.97 26.07
N GLY A 297 -8.29 -15.26 26.32
CA GLY A 297 -8.52 -16.33 25.35
C GLY A 297 -9.99 -16.53 24.98
N ALA A 298 -10.92 -16.36 25.94
CA ALA A 298 -12.36 -16.43 25.71
C ALA A 298 -12.87 -15.21 24.93
N LEU A 299 -12.37 -14.02 25.26
CA LEU A 299 -12.69 -12.75 24.56
C LEU A 299 -12.40 -12.88 23.06
N LEU A 300 -11.16 -13.19 22.68
CA LEU A 300 -10.77 -13.35 21.28
C LEU A 300 -11.33 -14.64 20.66
N GLY A 301 -11.51 -15.73 21.44
CA GLY A 301 -12.04 -17.00 20.97
C GLY A 301 -13.56 -17.04 20.79
N GLY A 302 -14.27 -15.91 20.95
CA GLY A 302 -15.72 -15.79 20.81
C GLY A 302 -16.19 -16.23 19.43
N ARG A 303 -17.42 -16.81 19.38
CA ARG A 303 -17.98 -17.37 18.13
C ARG A 303 -17.98 -16.38 16.94
N PRO A 304 -18.40 -15.10 17.08
CA PRO A 304 -18.40 -14.15 15.97
C PRO A 304 -17.00 -13.88 15.44
N LEU A 305 -16.03 -13.55 16.32
CA LEU A 305 -14.66 -13.27 15.94
C LEU A 305 -14.00 -14.48 15.27
N ARG A 306 -14.21 -15.69 15.84
CA ARG A 306 -13.72 -16.91 15.24
C ARG A 306 -14.32 -17.16 13.86
N TRP A 307 -15.61 -16.87 13.65
CA TRP A 307 -16.26 -17.03 12.35
C TRP A 307 -15.66 -16.13 11.28
N ILE A 308 -15.39 -14.86 11.61
CA ILE A 308 -14.72 -13.89 10.76
C ILE A 308 -13.26 -14.33 10.51
N GLY A 309 -12.53 -14.64 11.57
CA GLY A 309 -11.10 -14.98 11.47
C GLY A 309 -10.82 -16.24 10.65
N MET A 310 -11.71 -17.24 10.69
CA MET A 310 -11.59 -18.40 9.81
C MET A 310 -11.76 -18.06 8.33
N ARG A 311 -12.39 -16.94 8.00
CA ARG A 311 -12.64 -16.44 6.66
C ARG A 311 -11.76 -15.22 6.31
N SER A 312 -10.89 -14.80 7.23
CA SER A 312 -10.08 -13.57 7.08
C SER A 312 -9.29 -13.53 5.78
N TYR A 313 -8.80 -14.69 5.32
CA TYR A 313 -8.10 -14.79 4.04
C TYR A 313 -9.01 -14.45 2.85
N GLY A 314 -10.19 -15.06 2.77
CA GLY A 314 -11.17 -14.72 1.74
C GLY A 314 -11.67 -13.26 1.84
N ILE A 315 -11.89 -12.77 3.07
CA ILE A 315 -12.28 -11.36 3.30
C ILE A 315 -11.18 -10.43 2.78
N TYR A 316 -9.90 -10.70 3.07
CA TYR A 316 -8.77 -9.94 2.58
C TYR A 316 -8.65 -9.99 1.05
N LEU A 317 -8.88 -11.14 0.41
CA LEU A 317 -8.85 -11.26 -1.05
C LEU A 317 -9.94 -10.44 -1.73
N TRP A 318 -11.17 -10.47 -1.22
CA TRP A 318 -12.33 -9.88 -1.89
C TRP A 318 -12.52 -8.39 -1.57
N HIS A 319 -12.00 -7.87 -0.44
CA HIS A 319 -12.29 -6.49 -0.06
C HIS A 319 -11.79 -5.48 -1.10
N TRP A 320 -10.57 -5.62 -1.55
CA TRP A 320 -9.94 -4.65 -2.44
C TRP A 320 -10.66 -4.51 -3.80
N PRO A 321 -10.91 -5.59 -4.57
CA PRO A 321 -11.72 -5.48 -5.77
C PRO A 321 -13.10 -4.87 -5.55
N VAL A 322 -13.79 -5.26 -4.45
CA VAL A 322 -15.10 -4.70 -4.10
C VAL A 322 -15.02 -3.20 -3.86
N TYR A 323 -14.00 -2.73 -3.15
CA TYR A 323 -13.81 -1.32 -2.86
C TYR A 323 -13.50 -0.51 -4.11
N LEU A 324 -12.72 -1.07 -5.03
CA LEU A 324 -12.35 -0.41 -6.28
C LEU A 324 -13.48 -0.36 -7.32
N VAL A 325 -14.48 -1.23 -7.26
CA VAL A 325 -15.67 -1.16 -8.14
C VAL A 325 -16.85 -0.45 -7.49
N THR A 326 -16.66 0.13 -6.31
CA THR A 326 -17.68 0.86 -5.56
C THR A 326 -17.16 2.22 -5.07
N ARG A 327 -16.37 2.92 -5.88
CA ARG A 327 -15.85 4.24 -5.50
C ARG A 327 -17.00 5.24 -5.32
N PRO A 328 -16.99 6.03 -4.22
CA PRO A 328 -18.05 6.98 -3.96
C PRO A 328 -18.11 8.04 -5.06
N ARG A 329 -19.29 8.43 -5.47
CA ARG A 329 -19.60 9.43 -6.52
C ARG A 329 -19.15 9.04 -7.95
N LEU A 330 -18.16 8.16 -8.11
CA LEU A 330 -17.68 7.71 -9.42
C LEU A 330 -18.41 6.45 -9.90
N ASP A 331 -18.44 5.39 -9.09
CA ASP A 331 -19.06 4.12 -9.45
C ASP A 331 -20.45 3.94 -8.80
N VAL A 332 -20.67 4.53 -7.61
CA VAL A 332 -21.93 4.40 -6.86
C VAL A 332 -22.35 5.71 -6.17
N PRO A 333 -23.66 6.02 -6.08
CA PRO A 333 -24.17 7.24 -5.45
C PRO A 333 -24.20 7.15 -3.91
N LEU A 334 -23.39 6.30 -3.30
CA LEU A 334 -23.31 6.08 -1.86
C LEU A 334 -22.00 6.63 -1.31
N SER A 335 -22.02 7.06 -0.03
CA SER A 335 -20.83 7.54 0.67
C SER A 335 -20.90 7.23 2.17
N GLY A 336 -19.78 7.44 2.88
CA GLY A 336 -19.67 7.30 4.33
C GLY A 336 -20.09 5.93 4.87
N GLY A 337 -20.74 5.88 6.02
CA GLY A 337 -21.09 4.63 6.71
C GLY A 337 -22.03 3.71 5.92
N ALA A 338 -22.92 4.25 5.08
CA ALA A 338 -23.80 3.45 4.23
C ALA A 338 -23.00 2.66 3.19
N LEU A 339 -22.08 3.33 2.50
CA LEU A 339 -21.18 2.69 1.53
C LEU A 339 -20.30 1.63 2.21
N THR A 340 -19.70 1.96 3.36
CA THR A 340 -18.89 1.02 4.13
C THR A 340 -19.67 -0.23 4.51
N THR A 341 -20.93 -0.07 4.96
CA THR A 341 -21.80 -1.20 5.31
C THR A 341 -22.03 -2.11 4.10
N VAL A 342 -22.31 -1.54 2.93
CA VAL A 342 -22.53 -2.28 1.68
C VAL A 342 -21.24 -3.01 1.26
N ARG A 343 -20.09 -2.32 1.27
CA ARG A 343 -18.78 -2.89 0.95
C ARG A 343 -18.44 -4.09 1.84
N VAL A 344 -18.58 -3.92 3.15
CA VAL A 344 -18.33 -4.99 4.13
C VAL A 344 -19.29 -6.16 3.92
N ALA A 345 -20.59 -5.89 3.70
CA ALA A 345 -21.59 -6.94 3.47
C ALA A 345 -21.27 -7.76 2.20
N ILE A 346 -20.96 -7.11 1.08
CA ILE A 346 -20.58 -7.78 -0.17
C ILE A 346 -19.30 -8.59 0.04
N THR A 347 -18.27 -7.98 0.61
CA THR A 347 -16.97 -8.63 0.87
C THR A 347 -17.12 -9.90 1.72
N VAL A 348 -17.84 -9.78 2.85
CA VAL A 348 -18.05 -10.91 3.77
C VAL A 348 -18.90 -11.99 3.11
N THR A 349 -19.89 -11.61 2.31
CA THR A 349 -20.72 -12.58 1.56
C THR A 349 -19.89 -13.35 0.54
N LEU A 350 -19.10 -12.67 -0.30
CA LEU A 350 -18.22 -13.29 -1.29
C LEU A 350 -17.21 -14.22 -0.61
N ALA A 351 -16.59 -13.75 0.47
CA ALA A 351 -15.66 -14.57 1.25
C ALA A 351 -16.33 -15.81 1.87
N ALA A 352 -17.56 -15.68 2.39
CA ALA A 352 -18.29 -16.80 2.96
C ALA A 352 -18.69 -17.83 1.89
N LEU A 353 -19.11 -17.38 0.72
CA LEU A 353 -19.43 -18.24 -0.43
C LEU A 353 -18.17 -18.94 -0.95
N SER A 354 -17.07 -18.21 -1.16
CA SER A 354 -15.78 -18.78 -1.52
C SER A 354 -15.31 -19.83 -0.53
N TYR A 355 -15.37 -19.52 0.77
CA TYR A 355 -15.01 -20.43 1.84
C TYR A 355 -15.86 -21.71 1.82
N ARG A 356 -17.19 -21.59 1.69
CA ARG A 356 -18.14 -22.71 1.77
C ARG A 356 -18.07 -23.62 0.54
N PHE A 357 -17.98 -23.04 -0.65
CA PHE A 357 -18.17 -23.78 -1.91
C PHE A 357 -16.85 -24.12 -2.62
N VAL A 358 -15.76 -23.38 -2.36
CA VAL A 358 -14.48 -23.59 -3.04
C VAL A 358 -13.40 -24.09 -2.06
N GLU A 359 -13.13 -23.33 -0.98
CA GLU A 359 -12.03 -23.66 -0.10
C GLU A 359 -12.29 -24.95 0.70
N MET A 360 -13.44 -25.05 1.38
CA MET A 360 -13.74 -26.18 2.25
C MET A 360 -13.80 -27.52 1.51
N PRO A 361 -14.45 -27.66 0.34
CA PRO A 361 -14.43 -28.92 -0.41
C PRO A 361 -13.02 -29.35 -0.82
N ILE A 362 -12.18 -28.40 -1.29
CA ILE A 362 -10.80 -28.73 -1.71
C ILE A 362 -9.94 -29.12 -0.50
N ARG A 363 -10.07 -28.41 0.61
CA ARG A 363 -9.40 -28.75 1.88
C ARG A 363 -9.84 -30.09 2.44
N ALA A 364 -11.12 -30.45 2.27
CA ALA A 364 -11.66 -31.75 2.65
C ALA A 364 -11.25 -32.89 1.71
N GLY A 365 -10.49 -32.61 0.65
CA GLY A 365 -9.94 -33.63 -0.25
C GLY A 365 -10.78 -33.92 -1.48
N ALA A 366 -11.67 -33.03 -1.91
CA ALA A 366 -12.50 -33.23 -3.11
C ALA A 366 -11.70 -33.64 -4.35
N VAL A 367 -10.52 -33.02 -4.56
CA VAL A 367 -9.61 -33.40 -5.65
C VAL A 367 -9.13 -34.84 -5.51
N GLY A 368 -8.76 -35.28 -4.30
CA GLY A 368 -8.36 -36.66 -4.04
C GLY A 368 -9.50 -37.65 -4.28
N HIS A 369 -10.71 -37.29 -3.85
CA HIS A 369 -11.91 -38.10 -4.09
C HIS A 369 -12.26 -38.18 -5.59
N ALA A 370 -12.12 -37.09 -6.32
CA ALA A 370 -12.31 -37.08 -7.77
C ALA A 370 -11.30 -37.99 -8.49
N VAL A 371 -10.02 -37.92 -8.12
CA VAL A 371 -8.99 -38.81 -8.68
C VAL A 371 -9.25 -40.27 -8.30
N ALA A 372 -9.66 -40.54 -7.06
CA ALA A 372 -10.02 -41.89 -6.63
C ALA A 372 -11.24 -42.44 -7.39
N ALA A 373 -12.24 -41.62 -7.66
CA ALA A 373 -13.41 -41.98 -8.45
C ALA A 373 -13.04 -42.36 -9.92
N LEU A 374 -12.01 -41.71 -10.49
CA LEU A 374 -11.48 -42.13 -11.80
C LEU A 374 -10.83 -43.50 -11.81
N ARG A 375 -10.33 -43.94 -10.68
CA ARG A 375 -9.68 -45.24 -10.45
C ARG A 375 -10.65 -46.30 -9.91
N ALA A 376 -11.95 -45.98 -9.78
CA ALA A 376 -12.93 -46.90 -9.22
C ALA A 376 -13.04 -48.18 -10.06
N ARG A 377 -13.16 -49.35 -9.40
CA ARG A 377 -13.29 -50.65 -10.08
C ARG A 377 -14.59 -50.80 -10.85
N ARG A 378 -15.73 -50.20 -10.35
CA ARG A 378 -17.02 -50.24 -11.02
C ARG A 378 -17.03 -49.28 -12.25
N ALA A 379 -17.23 -49.85 -13.44
CA ALA A 379 -17.21 -49.11 -14.72
C ALA A 379 -18.19 -47.93 -14.73
N ALA A 380 -19.42 -48.11 -14.21
CA ALA A 380 -20.45 -47.08 -14.16
C ALA A 380 -20.03 -45.88 -13.32
N HIS A 381 -19.42 -46.06 -12.14
CA HIS A 381 -18.92 -44.99 -11.28
C HIS A 381 -17.76 -44.25 -11.95
N ARG A 382 -16.85 -44.98 -12.58
CA ARG A 382 -15.72 -44.41 -13.33
C ARG A 382 -16.19 -43.58 -14.52
N ARG A 383 -17.19 -44.06 -15.28
CA ARG A 383 -17.77 -43.31 -16.43
C ARG A 383 -18.44 -42.01 -15.96
N ARG A 384 -19.28 -42.06 -14.91
CA ARG A 384 -19.93 -40.87 -14.34
C ARG A 384 -18.89 -39.85 -13.86
N ALA A 385 -17.83 -40.29 -13.17
CA ALA A 385 -16.74 -39.42 -12.72
C ALA A 385 -16.01 -38.78 -13.90
N ARG A 386 -15.69 -39.55 -14.96
CA ARG A 386 -15.05 -39.03 -16.19
C ARG A 386 -15.92 -37.98 -16.88
N VAL A 387 -17.22 -38.25 -17.06
CA VAL A 387 -18.16 -37.30 -17.68
C VAL A 387 -18.26 -36.00 -16.88
N ARG A 388 -18.46 -36.10 -15.56
CA ARG A 388 -18.51 -34.91 -14.69
C ARG A 388 -17.21 -34.11 -14.72
N LEU A 389 -16.06 -34.77 -14.61
CA LEU A 389 -14.75 -34.11 -14.64
C LEU A 389 -14.43 -33.54 -16.02
N ALA A 390 -14.82 -34.24 -17.10
CA ALA A 390 -14.70 -33.71 -18.45
C ALA A 390 -15.54 -32.43 -18.63
N PHE A 391 -16.82 -32.48 -18.22
CA PHE A 391 -17.72 -31.32 -18.34
C PHE A 391 -17.22 -30.12 -17.52
N VAL A 392 -16.86 -30.32 -16.26
CA VAL A 392 -16.30 -29.27 -15.40
C VAL A 392 -14.94 -28.79 -15.93
N GLY A 393 -14.08 -29.72 -16.33
CA GLY A 393 -12.76 -29.42 -16.89
C GLY A 393 -12.87 -28.61 -18.19
N THR A 394 -13.72 -29.04 -19.15
CA THR A 394 -13.95 -28.31 -20.40
C THR A 394 -14.50 -26.91 -20.13
N GLY A 395 -15.49 -26.77 -19.24
CA GLY A 395 -16.04 -25.47 -18.87
C GLY A 395 -14.99 -24.52 -18.24
N LEU A 396 -14.19 -25.02 -17.32
CA LEU A 396 -13.11 -24.25 -16.70
C LEU A 396 -12.01 -23.89 -17.71
N THR A 397 -11.61 -24.82 -18.59
CA THR A 397 -10.59 -24.57 -19.61
C THR A 397 -11.08 -23.58 -20.65
N ALA A 398 -12.32 -23.74 -21.12
CA ALA A 398 -12.92 -22.80 -22.09
C ALA A 398 -13.06 -21.40 -21.46
N GLY A 399 -13.56 -21.31 -20.23
CA GLY A 399 -13.66 -20.03 -19.51
C GLY A 399 -12.29 -19.37 -19.30
N ALA A 400 -11.29 -20.15 -18.90
CA ALA A 400 -9.91 -19.65 -18.76
C ALA A 400 -9.31 -19.23 -20.11
N ALA A 401 -9.54 -19.99 -21.18
CA ALA A 401 -9.05 -19.63 -22.50
C ALA A 401 -9.69 -18.33 -23.04
N LEU A 402 -11.01 -18.17 -22.86
CA LEU A 402 -11.71 -16.93 -23.22
C LEU A 402 -11.20 -15.73 -22.40
N LEU A 403 -10.98 -15.93 -21.11
CA LEU A 403 -10.43 -14.90 -20.24
C LEU A 403 -9.01 -14.50 -20.66
N VAL A 404 -8.14 -15.49 -20.90
CA VAL A 404 -6.77 -15.25 -21.38
C VAL A 404 -6.79 -14.54 -22.74
N ALA A 405 -7.66 -14.96 -23.65
CA ALA A 405 -7.81 -14.31 -24.96
C ALA A 405 -8.29 -12.84 -24.81
N GLY A 406 -9.30 -12.60 -23.98
CA GLY A 406 -9.80 -11.24 -23.69
C GLY A 406 -8.72 -10.35 -23.08
N MET A 407 -7.98 -10.85 -22.10
CA MET A 407 -6.88 -10.12 -21.45
C MET A 407 -5.68 -9.91 -22.39
N ALA A 408 -5.38 -10.88 -23.27
CA ALA A 408 -4.31 -10.75 -24.27
C ALA A 408 -4.64 -9.75 -25.37
N ALA A 409 -5.91 -9.65 -25.74
CA ALA A 409 -6.39 -8.68 -26.74
C ALA A 409 -6.55 -7.25 -26.16
N ALA A 410 -6.47 -7.09 -24.85
CA ALA A 410 -6.61 -5.79 -24.21
C ALA A 410 -5.43 -4.89 -24.59
N SER A 411 -5.73 -3.73 -25.14
CA SER A 411 -4.76 -2.65 -25.35
C SER A 411 -4.67 -1.79 -24.09
N PRO A 412 -3.51 -1.20 -23.79
CA PRO A 412 -3.39 -0.18 -22.75
C PRO A 412 -4.44 0.90 -22.95
N ALA A 413 -4.95 1.45 -21.85
CA ALA A 413 -5.83 2.61 -21.93
C ALA A 413 -5.16 3.70 -22.76
N PRO A 414 -5.87 4.39 -23.67
CA PRO A 414 -5.35 5.62 -24.22
C PRO A 414 -5.05 6.55 -23.04
N ARG A 415 -3.85 7.10 -23.03
CA ARG A 415 -3.50 8.09 -22.01
C ARG A 415 -4.47 9.26 -22.10
N PRO A 416 -4.84 9.89 -20.98
CA PRO A 416 -5.61 11.12 -21.02
C PRO A 416 -4.96 12.12 -21.97
N PRO A 417 -5.73 12.93 -22.70
CA PRO A 417 -5.19 14.01 -23.53
C PRO A 417 -4.21 14.85 -22.71
N GLY A 418 -3.04 15.12 -23.27
CA GLY A 418 -1.99 15.88 -22.59
C GLY A 418 -1.04 15.05 -21.70
N LEU A 419 -1.31 13.76 -21.49
CA LEU A 419 -0.44 12.83 -20.75
C LEU A 419 0.21 11.78 -21.65
N GLU A 420 0.44 12.08 -22.94
CA GLU A 420 1.12 11.19 -23.89
C GLU A 420 2.58 10.92 -23.48
N ALA A 421 3.20 11.88 -22.78
CA ALA A 421 4.51 11.74 -22.15
C ALA A 421 4.39 11.63 -20.63
N ASP A 422 5.30 10.88 -19.99
CA ASP A 422 5.36 10.78 -18.53
C ASP A 422 5.87 12.07 -17.87
N ALA A 423 6.59 12.88 -18.62
CA ALA A 423 7.09 14.17 -18.19
C ALA A 423 7.43 15.09 -19.38
N VAL A 424 7.24 16.37 -19.20
CA VAL A 424 7.88 17.44 -19.99
C VAL A 424 8.91 18.08 -19.07
N ARG A 425 10.17 18.08 -19.49
CA ARG A 425 11.28 18.62 -18.70
C ARG A 425 11.99 19.72 -19.46
N VAL A 426 12.41 20.74 -18.72
CA VAL A 426 13.28 21.78 -19.23
C VAL A 426 14.72 21.23 -19.33
N GLU A 427 15.32 21.31 -20.51
CA GLU A 427 16.73 21.02 -20.68
C GLU A 427 17.57 22.12 -20.02
N VAL A 428 18.29 21.78 -18.96
CA VAL A 428 19.22 22.69 -18.29
C VAL A 428 20.50 22.76 -19.12
N THR A 429 20.66 23.84 -19.89
CA THR A 429 21.88 24.10 -20.68
C THR A 429 22.96 24.62 -19.73
N THR A 430 23.93 23.76 -19.39
CA THR A 430 25.13 24.17 -18.66
C THR A 430 26.06 24.89 -19.61
N THR A 431 25.98 26.21 -19.70
CA THR A 431 27.03 27.03 -20.32
C THR A 431 28.22 27.02 -19.37
N THR A 432 29.29 26.32 -19.73
CA THR A 432 30.58 26.42 -19.03
C THR A 432 31.10 27.85 -19.25
N PRO A 433 31.29 28.66 -18.19
CA PRO A 433 31.85 29.99 -18.37
C PRO A 433 33.33 29.85 -18.78
N ALA A 434 33.71 30.44 -19.90
CA ALA A 434 35.11 30.66 -20.22
C ALA A 434 35.72 31.56 -19.13
N THR A 435 36.74 31.04 -18.46
CA THR A 435 37.49 31.73 -17.40
C THR A 435 38.20 32.95 -17.97
N THR A 436 37.63 34.13 -17.76
CA THR A 436 38.37 35.37 -17.92
C THR A 436 38.71 35.89 -16.53
N THR A 437 39.96 35.76 -16.16
CA THR A 437 40.51 36.26 -14.89
C THR A 437 40.62 37.77 -14.96
N THR A 438 39.75 38.49 -14.25
CA THR A 438 39.92 39.91 -13.99
C THR A 438 39.92 40.14 -12.49
N THR A 439 41.10 40.47 -12.00
CA THR A 439 41.38 40.82 -10.61
C THR A 439 40.80 42.24 -10.34
N THR A 440 39.82 42.37 -9.43
CA THR A 440 39.46 43.69 -8.92
C THR A 440 39.42 43.68 -7.40
N LYS A 441 40.15 44.65 -6.86
CA LYS A 441 40.42 44.93 -5.46
C LYS A 441 39.15 45.22 -4.63
N THR A 442 39.13 44.62 -3.46
CA THR A 442 38.15 44.88 -2.39
C THR A 442 38.31 46.25 -1.78
N THR A 443 37.24 47.02 -1.65
CA THR A 443 37.17 48.16 -0.73
C THR A 443 36.00 47.95 0.22
N LYS A 444 36.32 47.91 1.49
CA LYS A 444 35.40 47.80 2.62
C LYS A 444 34.72 49.17 2.86
N THR A 445 33.41 49.24 2.96
CA THR A 445 32.72 50.37 3.58
C THR A 445 31.68 49.87 4.57
N THR A 446 31.76 50.47 5.73
CA THR A 446 31.02 50.16 6.98
C THR A 446 29.64 50.83 6.96
N ALA A 447 28.65 50.15 7.51
CA ALA A 447 27.29 50.62 7.74
C ALA A 447 27.19 51.54 8.98
N PRO A 448 26.18 52.35 9.12
CA PRO A 448 25.55 52.65 10.40
C PRO A 448 24.03 52.38 10.43
N PRO A 449 23.40 52.42 11.62
CA PRO A 449 22.26 51.63 11.98
C PRO A 449 20.90 52.29 11.81
N ALA A 450 19.86 51.45 11.93
CA ALA A 450 18.44 51.67 11.78
C ALA A 450 17.83 52.75 12.72
N THR A 451 16.74 53.32 12.25
CA THR A 451 15.72 53.90 13.13
C THR A 451 14.31 53.67 12.53
N THR A 452 13.43 53.28 13.44
CA THR A 452 12.03 52.92 13.34
C THR A 452 11.16 54.06 12.83
N ALA A 453 10.18 53.79 11.96
CA ALA A 453 8.84 54.38 11.99
C ALA A 453 7.92 53.71 10.95
N ALA A 454 6.76 53.21 11.39
CA ALA A 454 5.64 52.90 10.50
C ALA A 454 5.02 54.19 9.93
N PRO A 455 4.50 54.13 8.72
CA PRO A 455 3.09 54.44 8.54
C PRO A 455 2.38 53.51 7.54
N THR A 456 1.15 53.20 7.84
CA THR A 456 0.12 52.66 6.99
C THR A 456 -0.03 53.51 5.73
N THR A 457 0.24 52.92 4.57
CA THR A 457 -0.13 53.55 3.29
C THR A 457 -0.69 52.45 2.38
N THR A 458 -1.97 52.58 2.09
CA THR A 458 -2.68 51.84 1.04
C THR A 458 -2.01 52.17 -0.29
N THR A 459 -1.25 51.22 -0.82
CA THR A 459 -0.64 51.34 -2.15
C THR A 459 -1.65 50.87 -3.19
N PRO A 460 -1.82 51.64 -4.31
CA PRO A 460 -2.64 51.19 -5.44
C PRO A 460 -2.05 49.92 -6.08
N PRO A 461 -2.84 49.11 -6.81
CA PRO A 461 -2.34 47.88 -7.41
C PRO A 461 -1.21 48.24 -8.39
N THR A 462 0.00 47.82 -8.05
CA THR A 462 1.17 47.95 -8.93
C THR A 462 0.93 47.04 -10.13
N THR A 463 0.64 47.61 -11.29
CA THR A 463 0.61 46.87 -12.55
C THR A 463 2.01 46.35 -12.83
N LEU A 464 2.16 45.02 -12.75
CA LEU A 464 3.41 44.35 -13.11
C LEU A 464 3.71 44.57 -14.60
N PRO A 465 5.00 44.71 -15.00
CA PRO A 465 5.35 44.76 -16.42
C PRO A 465 4.92 43.43 -17.09
N PRO A 466 4.67 43.45 -18.42
CA PRO A 466 4.32 42.23 -19.15
C PRO A 466 5.34 41.11 -18.91
N ALA A 467 4.86 39.88 -18.76
CA ALA A 467 5.72 38.72 -18.59
C ALA A 467 6.64 38.53 -19.80
N THR A 468 7.91 38.26 -19.58
CA THR A 468 8.86 37.96 -20.65
C THR A 468 9.12 36.45 -20.75
N LYS A 469 8.96 35.72 -19.63
CA LYS A 469 9.10 34.27 -19.57
C LYS A 469 8.33 33.73 -18.39
N VAL A 470 7.52 32.69 -18.63
CA VAL A 470 6.72 31.98 -17.62
C VAL A 470 7.30 30.60 -17.43
N THR A 471 7.83 30.30 -16.24
CA THR A 471 8.24 28.94 -15.87
C THR A 471 7.13 28.28 -15.07
N ALA A 472 6.59 27.18 -15.55
CA ALA A 472 5.55 26.40 -14.88
C ALA A 472 6.15 25.07 -14.36
N ILE A 473 6.13 24.86 -13.05
CA ILE A 473 6.65 23.67 -12.38
C ILE A 473 5.46 22.95 -11.74
N GLY A 474 5.16 21.72 -12.18
CA GLY A 474 3.98 21.05 -11.70
C GLY A 474 3.98 19.52 -11.78
N ASP A 475 2.87 18.97 -11.33
CA ASP A 475 2.58 17.55 -11.36
C ASP A 475 1.74 17.14 -12.57
N SER A 476 1.05 16.00 -12.50
CA SER A 476 0.27 15.45 -13.60
C SER A 476 -0.92 16.30 -14.01
N VAL A 477 -1.50 17.11 -13.12
CA VAL A 477 -2.60 18.02 -13.46
C VAL A 477 -2.10 19.13 -14.37
N MET A 478 -0.95 19.72 -14.04
CA MET A 478 -0.30 20.72 -14.87
C MET A 478 0.20 20.13 -16.20
N LEU A 479 0.75 18.91 -16.16
CA LEU A 479 1.17 18.18 -17.37
C LEU A 479 -0.01 17.93 -18.31
N GLY A 480 -1.12 17.44 -17.78
CA GLY A 480 -2.36 17.20 -18.55
C GLY A 480 -2.98 18.49 -19.13
N SER A 481 -2.61 19.65 -18.57
CA SER A 481 -3.04 20.97 -19.04
C SER A 481 -2.03 21.63 -20.00
N GLN A 482 -0.99 20.92 -20.46
CA GLN A 482 0.08 21.44 -21.29
C GLN A 482 -0.42 22.18 -22.55
N GLU A 483 -1.37 21.59 -23.25
CA GLU A 483 -1.92 22.17 -24.48
C GLU A 483 -2.62 23.50 -24.21
N ALA A 484 -3.45 23.56 -23.16
CA ALA A 484 -4.16 24.77 -22.75
C ALA A 484 -3.20 25.84 -22.22
N LEU A 485 -2.18 25.48 -21.45
CA LEU A 485 -1.13 26.40 -21.00
C LEU A 485 -0.31 26.91 -22.19
N SER A 486 0.02 26.06 -23.16
CA SER A 486 0.72 26.45 -24.37
C SER A 486 -0.11 27.40 -25.23
N ALA A 487 -1.43 27.19 -25.30
CA ALA A 487 -2.34 28.11 -25.98
C ALA A 487 -2.43 29.48 -25.27
N ALA A 488 -2.39 29.50 -23.93
CA ALA A 488 -2.50 30.72 -23.13
C ALA A 488 -1.20 31.58 -23.15
N PHE A 489 -0.03 30.93 -23.07
CA PHE A 489 1.25 31.63 -22.90
C PHE A 489 2.15 31.59 -24.14
N GLY A 490 1.85 30.75 -25.12
CA GLY A 490 2.62 30.64 -26.36
C GLY A 490 4.13 30.42 -26.12
N PRO A 491 5.00 31.14 -26.82
CA PRO A 491 6.45 30.96 -26.70
C PRO A 491 7.05 31.43 -25.37
N LEU A 492 6.27 32.07 -24.50
CA LEU A 492 6.73 32.50 -23.18
C LEU A 492 6.76 31.33 -22.19
N LEU A 493 6.01 30.25 -22.46
CA LEU A 493 5.90 29.11 -21.56
C LEU A 493 7.15 28.25 -21.59
N GLN A 494 7.68 28.03 -20.41
CA GLN A 494 8.66 27.00 -20.12
C GLN A 494 8.03 26.03 -19.10
N LEU A 495 7.59 24.86 -19.54
CA LEU A 495 6.89 23.89 -18.72
C LEU A 495 7.85 22.79 -18.25
N ASP A 496 7.87 22.53 -16.95
CA ASP A 496 8.49 21.35 -16.33
C ASP A 496 7.46 20.67 -15.43
N ALA A 497 6.81 19.65 -15.94
CA ALA A 497 5.76 18.92 -15.25
C ALA A 497 5.92 17.41 -15.47
N ALA A 498 5.54 16.61 -14.47
CA ALA A 498 5.69 15.16 -14.53
C ALA A 498 4.57 14.44 -13.79
N VAL A 499 4.22 13.24 -14.28
CA VAL A 499 3.33 12.32 -13.57
C VAL A 499 3.96 11.92 -12.23
N SER A 500 3.14 11.85 -11.18
CA SER A 500 3.55 11.47 -9.81
C SER A 500 4.65 12.33 -9.20
N ARG A 501 4.83 13.59 -9.65
CA ARG A 501 5.83 14.49 -9.10
C ARG A 501 5.55 14.81 -7.64
N GLN A 502 6.57 14.64 -6.80
CA GLN A 502 6.56 15.01 -5.40
C GLN A 502 7.11 16.44 -5.17
N ALA A 503 6.81 17.03 -4.01
CA ALA A 503 7.28 18.36 -3.65
C ALA A 503 8.81 18.48 -3.69
N GLU A 504 9.54 17.46 -3.25
CA GLU A 504 11.00 17.41 -3.26
C GLU A 504 11.59 17.48 -4.67
N ASP A 505 10.98 16.77 -5.63
CA ASP A 505 11.39 16.85 -7.03
C ASP A 505 11.22 18.26 -7.60
N ALA A 506 10.14 18.94 -7.23
CA ALA A 506 9.90 20.30 -7.67
C ALA A 506 10.90 21.29 -7.05
N VAL A 507 11.25 21.13 -5.78
CA VAL A 507 12.32 21.91 -5.12
C VAL A 507 13.64 21.74 -5.86
N ARG A 508 14.01 20.50 -6.19
CA ARG A 508 15.22 20.17 -6.94
C ARG A 508 15.21 20.79 -8.35
N VAL A 509 14.10 20.70 -9.07
CA VAL A 509 13.94 21.29 -10.41
C VAL A 509 14.07 22.82 -10.34
N ALA A 510 13.38 23.47 -9.40
CA ALA A 510 13.50 24.90 -9.19
C ALA A 510 14.95 25.32 -8.90
N GLY A 511 15.66 24.55 -8.06
CA GLY A 511 17.09 24.77 -7.76
C GLY A 511 17.99 24.66 -8.97
N LEU A 512 17.78 23.66 -9.82
CA LEU A 512 18.55 23.48 -11.07
C LEU A 512 18.30 24.63 -12.05
N LEU A 513 17.05 25.04 -12.23
CA LEU A 513 16.68 26.17 -13.12
C LEU A 513 17.22 27.50 -12.60
N ALA A 514 17.16 27.71 -11.27
CA ALA A 514 17.72 28.91 -10.64
C ALA A 514 19.23 28.97 -10.82
N ALA A 515 19.96 27.89 -10.55
CA ALA A 515 21.41 27.79 -10.70
C ALA A 515 21.86 28.01 -12.16
N ALA A 516 21.05 27.59 -13.14
CA ALA A 516 21.29 27.79 -14.56
C ALA A 516 20.87 29.17 -15.07
N GLY A 517 20.25 30.02 -14.24
CA GLY A 517 19.67 31.32 -14.67
C GLY A 517 18.52 31.15 -15.66
N GLN A 518 17.82 30.04 -15.60
CA GLN A 518 16.75 29.67 -16.55
C GLN A 518 15.34 29.88 -16.00
N LEU A 519 15.18 30.36 -14.78
CA LEU A 519 13.86 30.75 -14.26
C LEU A 519 13.31 31.94 -15.04
N GLY A 520 11.99 31.94 -15.26
CA GLY A 520 11.27 33.06 -15.81
C GLY A 520 11.07 34.19 -14.79
N ASP A 521 10.63 35.35 -15.27
CA ASP A 521 10.19 36.48 -14.42
C ASP A 521 8.81 36.21 -13.79
N ARG A 522 8.15 35.17 -14.24
CA ARG A 522 6.93 34.59 -13.63
C ARG A 522 7.15 33.10 -13.42
N VAL A 523 6.81 32.61 -12.22
CA VAL A 523 6.85 31.20 -11.93
C VAL A 523 5.48 30.73 -11.44
N VAL A 524 4.98 29.65 -12.01
CA VAL A 524 3.76 28.97 -11.56
C VAL A 524 4.14 27.65 -10.93
N VAL A 525 3.61 27.36 -9.74
CA VAL A 525 3.85 26.12 -9.02
C VAL A 525 2.51 25.46 -8.73
N HIS A 526 2.33 24.21 -9.17
CA HIS A 526 1.19 23.36 -8.79
C HIS A 526 1.68 22.00 -8.31
N LEU A 527 1.55 21.78 -7.02
CA LEU A 527 1.99 20.57 -6.31
C LEU A 527 0.94 20.17 -5.28
N GLY A 528 1.08 18.95 -4.77
CA GLY A 528 0.20 18.43 -3.72
C GLY A 528 -0.89 17.48 -4.21
N THR A 529 -1.00 17.26 -5.52
CA THR A 529 -1.90 16.24 -6.07
C THR A 529 -1.44 14.83 -5.67
N ASN A 530 -0.12 14.61 -5.60
CA ASN A 530 0.49 13.30 -5.40
C ASN A 530 1.00 13.05 -3.97
N GLY A 531 0.79 13.96 -3.03
CA GLY A 531 1.22 13.75 -1.64
C GLY A 531 1.30 15.04 -0.82
N ILE A 532 1.77 14.89 0.42
CA ILE A 532 1.92 15.98 1.38
C ILE A 532 3.09 16.89 0.98
N ILE A 533 2.88 18.19 1.06
CA ILE A 533 3.94 19.19 1.03
C ILE A 533 4.32 19.49 2.50
N ARG A 534 5.59 19.35 2.85
CA ARG A 534 6.07 19.73 4.19
C ARG A 534 6.42 21.22 4.25
N PRO A 535 6.24 21.86 5.42
CA PRO A 535 6.61 23.26 5.60
C PRO A 535 8.04 23.58 5.13
N GLU A 536 9.01 22.72 5.47
CA GLU A 536 10.43 22.90 5.14
C GLU A 536 10.67 22.85 3.62
N GLN A 537 9.96 21.96 2.91
CA GLN A 537 10.04 21.84 1.44
C GLN A 537 9.45 23.06 0.76
N PHE A 538 8.31 23.55 1.26
CA PHE A 538 7.70 24.77 0.72
C PHE A 538 8.58 26.00 0.96
N ASP A 539 9.13 26.14 2.15
CA ASP A 539 10.06 27.22 2.50
C ASP A 539 11.35 27.17 1.64
N GLU A 540 11.88 25.99 1.37
CA GLU A 540 13.05 25.82 0.49
C GLU A 540 12.73 26.21 -0.95
N LEU A 541 11.59 25.78 -1.47
CA LEU A 541 11.11 26.17 -2.79
C LEU A 541 10.97 27.69 -2.89
N MET A 542 10.31 28.32 -1.94
CA MET A 542 10.08 29.77 -1.94
C MET A 542 11.36 30.59 -1.75
N ARG A 543 12.32 30.09 -0.95
CA ARG A 543 13.67 30.69 -0.87
C ARG A 543 14.40 30.62 -2.20
N THR A 544 14.29 29.51 -2.93
CA THR A 544 14.86 29.34 -4.26
C THR A 544 14.23 30.32 -5.27
N LEU A 545 12.94 30.61 -5.12
CA LEU A 545 12.18 31.52 -5.98
C LEU A 545 12.16 32.99 -5.50
N ALA A 546 12.96 33.32 -4.46
CA ALA A 546 12.91 34.66 -3.84
C ALA A 546 13.27 35.81 -4.80
N SER A 547 14.09 35.55 -5.83
CA SER A 547 14.46 36.54 -6.85
C SER A 547 13.43 36.71 -7.98
N VAL A 548 12.43 35.82 -8.04
CA VAL A 548 11.38 35.86 -9.07
C VAL A 548 10.38 36.96 -8.74
N PRO A 549 10.09 37.89 -9.64
CA PRO A 549 9.17 39.01 -9.36
C PRO A 549 7.74 38.57 -9.01
N ARG A 550 7.27 37.47 -9.57
CA ARG A 550 5.92 36.93 -9.28
C ARG A 550 5.91 35.43 -9.29
N VAL A 551 5.45 34.82 -8.19
CA VAL A 551 5.22 33.38 -8.03
C VAL A 551 3.73 33.13 -7.81
N VAL A 552 3.11 32.33 -8.68
CA VAL A 552 1.72 31.90 -8.54
C VAL A 552 1.73 30.47 -7.99
N VAL A 553 1.25 30.29 -6.78
CA VAL A 553 1.10 28.97 -6.16
C VAL A 553 -0.35 28.54 -6.30
N VAL A 554 -0.57 27.42 -6.97
CA VAL A 554 -1.91 26.86 -7.20
C VAL A 554 -2.18 25.80 -6.12
N ASN A 555 -3.30 25.93 -5.41
CA ASN A 555 -3.71 24.89 -4.46
C ASN A 555 -4.29 23.67 -5.18
N THR A 556 -4.33 22.53 -4.50
CA THR A 556 -4.72 21.25 -5.11
C THR A 556 -6.19 20.91 -4.89
N SER A 557 -6.80 20.25 -5.88
CA SER A 557 -8.11 19.59 -5.79
C SER A 557 -7.95 18.11 -6.10
N VAL A 558 -7.91 17.30 -5.06
CA VAL A 558 -7.70 15.85 -5.16
C VAL A 558 -8.53 15.14 -4.08
N PRO A 559 -9.29 14.08 -4.40
CA PRO A 559 -10.11 13.39 -3.42
C PRO A 559 -9.26 12.47 -2.51
N ARG A 560 -8.32 13.08 -1.78
CA ARG A 560 -7.34 12.41 -0.93
C ARG A 560 -7.27 13.03 0.47
N PRO A 561 -6.87 12.26 1.50
CA PRO A 561 -6.82 12.75 2.88
C PRO A 561 -5.86 13.94 3.09
N TRP A 562 -4.84 14.07 2.25
CA TRP A 562 -3.85 15.16 2.36
C TRP A 562 -4.26 16.46 1.68
N GLU A 563 -5.37 16.49 0.91
CA GLU A 563 -5.83 17.71 0.24
C GLU A 563 -5.99 18.88 1.23
N ALA A 564 -6.73 18.66 2.32
CA ALA A 564 -6.95 19.72 3.31
C ALA A 564 -5.65 20.16 4.01
N PRO A 565 -4.80 19.25 4.54
CA PRO A 565 -3.50 19.64 5.10
C PRO A 565 -2.59 20.43 4.15
N VAL A 566 -2.53 20.02 2.86
CA VAL A 566 -1.73 20.74 1.85
C VAL A 566 -2.28 22.14 1.60
N ASN A 567 -3.59 22.25 1.40
CA ASN A 567 -4.21 23.56 1.11
C ASN A 567 -4.16 24.50 2.33
N GLU A 568 -4.28 23.97 3.55
CA GLU A 568 -4.09 24.74 4.79
C GLU A 568 -2.65 25.24 4.92
N LEU A 569 -1.65 24.41 4.61
CA LEU A 569 -0.25 24.82 4.58
C LEU A 569 -0.03 25.96 3.57
N LEU A 570 -0.50 25.79 2.33
CA LEU A 570 -0.34 26.80 1.29
C LEU A 570 -1.02 28.13 1.67
N ALA A 571 -2.24 28.07 2.20
CA ALA A 571 -2.98 29.25 2.63
C ALA A 571 -2.28 30.00 3.79
N ALA A 572 -1.66 29.27 4.72
CA ALA A 572 -0.92 29.86 5.84
C ALA A 572 0.46 30.39 5.43
N SER A 573 1.14 29.72 4.48
CA SER A 573 2.54 30.02 4.16
C SER A 573 2.70 31.04 3.04
N VAL A 574 1.89 31.00 1.97
CA VAL A 574 2.02 31.89 0.82
C VAL A 574 2.02 33.38 1.19
N PRO A 575 1.18 33.87 2.13
CA PRO A 575 1.19 35.28 2.54
C PRO A 575 2.51 35.77 3.13
N ASN A 576 3.38 34.88 3.59
CA ASN A 576 4.68 35.23 4.15
C ASN A 576 5.72 35.61 3.08
N TYR A 577 5.42 35.40 1.80
CA TYR A 577 6.31 35.67 0.68
C TYR A 577 5.75 36.79 -0.20
N PRO A 578 6.37 37.99 -0.20
CA PRO A 578 5.80 39.20 -0.86
C PRO A 578 5.68 39.07 -2.37
N ASN A 579 6.44 38.18 -3.01
CA ASN A 579 6.40 37.91 -4.44
C ASN A 579 5.42 36.78 -4.82
N ALA A 580 4.73 36.15 -3.83
CA ALA A 580 3.85 35.01 -4.06
C ALA A 580 2.36 35.39 -3.96
N VAL A 581 1.54 34.67 -4.72
CA VAL A 581 0.08 34.70 -4.63
C VAL A 581 -0.48 33.28 -4.67
N LEU A 582 -1.48 33.01 -3.85
CA LEU A 582 -2.23 31.77 -3.88
C LEU A 582 -3.38 31.87 -4.89
N LEU A 583 -3.41 30.95 -5.85
CA LEU A 583 -4.54 30.74 -6.74
C LEU A 583 -5.41 29.61 -6.20
N ASP A 584 -6.66 29.95 -5.86
CA ASP A 584 -7.61 29.00 -5.29
C ASP A 584 -8.31 28.17 -6.39
N TRP A 585 -7.59 27.19 -6.91
CA TRP A 585 -8.14 26.19 -7.84
C TRP A 585 -9.17 25.29 -7.17
N LYS A 586 -8.96 24.95 -5.89
CA LYS A 586 -9.84 24.05 -5.13
C LYS A 586 -11.29 24.53 -5.12
N THR A 587 -11.52 25.82 -4.88
CA THR A 587 -12.88 26.37 -4.85
C THR A 587 -13.54 26.32 -6.23
N VAL A 588 -12.81 26.61 -7.29
CA VAL A 588 -13.32 26.52 -8.67
C VAL A 588 -13.62 25.07 -9.03
N ALA A 589 -12.69 24.18 -8.78
CA ALA A 589 -12.83 22.75 -9.03
C ALA A 589 -14.06 22.12 -8.32
N ALA A 590 -14.35 22.58 -7.10
CA ALA A 590 -15.49 22.09 -6.33
C ALA A 590 -16.86 22.54 -6.92
N GLN A 591 -16.88 23.66 -7.64
CA GLN A 591 -18.09 24.17 -8.31
C GLN A 591 -18.29 23.53 -9.69
N HIS A 592 -17.25 22.96 -10.29
CA HIS A 592 -17.21 22.44 -11.65
C HIS A 592 -16.71 20.99 -11.70
N PRO A 593 -17.45 20.02 -11.14
CA PRO A 593 -17.07 18.60 -11.20
C PRO A 593 -16.97 18.08 -12.64
N GLU A 594 -17.63 18.72 -13.60
CA GLU A 594 -17.57 18.43 -15.04
C GLU A 594 -16.21 18.71 -15.67
N PHE A 595 -15.33 19.48 -15.01
CA PHE A 595 -13.96 19.76 -15.50
C PHE A 595 -13.01 18.57 -15.39
N PHE A 596 -13.41 17.52 -14.67
CA PHE A 596 -12.56 16.37 -14.42
C PHE A 596 -12.92 15.19 -15.33
N ILE A 597 -11.92 14.36 -15.64
CA ILE A 597 -12.15 13.04 -16.21
C ILE A 597 -12.61 12.05 -15.10
N GLU A 598 -12.85 10.79 -15.46
CA GLU A 598 -13.42 9.78 -14.55
C GLU A 598 -12.63 9.53 -13.24
N ASP A 599 -11.37 9.96 -13.17
CA ASP A 599 -10.55 9.79 -11.97
C ASP A 599 -10.77 10.86 -10.89
N GLY A 600 -11.46 11.96 -11.24
CA GLY A 600 -11.76 13.08 -10.36
C GLY A 600 -10.54 13.91 -9.96
N VAL A 601 -9.43 13.79 -10.71
CA VAL A 601 -8.14 14.48 -10.48
C VAL A 601 -7.68 15.21 -11.72
N HIS A 602 -7.56 14.51 -12.85
CA HIS A 602 -7.08 15.08 -14.10
C HIS A 602 -8.20 15.82 -14.83
N LEU A 603 -7.81 16.86 -15.53
CA LEU A 603 -8.73 17.75 -16.21
C LEU A 603 -9.05 17.24 -17.63
N ASN A 604 -10.29 17.41 -18.03
CA ASN A 604 -10.67 17.30 -19.43
C ASN A 604 -10.29 18.61 -20.18
N PRO A 605 -10.46 18.69 -21.50
CA PRO A 605 -10.06 19.88 -22.26
C PRO A 605 -10.71 21.19 -21.78
N GLU A 606 -11.98 21.14 -21.32
CA GLU A 606 -12.68 22.31 -20.78
C GLU A 606 -12.09 22.74 -19.43
N GLY A 607 -11.86 21.80 -18.53
CA GLY A 607 -11.21 22.03 -17.23
C GLY A 607 -9.78 22.54 -17.38
N ALA A 608 -9.01 21.99 -18.32
CA ALA A 608 -7.66 22.45 -18.63
C ALA A 608 -7.65 23.90 -19.17
N ALA A 609 -8.60 24.25 -20.01
CA ALA A 609 -8.76 25.62 -20.50
C ALA A 609 -9.12 26.60 -19.38
N ALA A 610 -10.05 26.24 -18.50
CA ALA A 610 -10.42 27.04 -17.32
C ALA A 610 -9.22 27.21 -16.36
N TYR A 611 -8.48 26.14 -16.09
CA TYR A 611 -7.26 26.16 -15.27
C TYR A 611 -6.19 27.10 -15.83
N ALA A 612 -5.88 27.00 -17.13
CA ALA A 612 -4.92 27.85 -17.79
C ALA A 612 -5.35 29.32 -17.80
N ALA A 613 -6.65 29.59 -18.01
CA ALA A 613 -7.20 30.97 -17.98
C ALA A 613 -7.09 31.60 -16.58
N LEU A 614 -7.34 30.84 -15.52
CA LEU A 614 -7.18 31.32 -14.14
C LEU A 614 -5.72 31.65 -13.82
N ILE A 615 -4.76 30.84 -14.26
CA ILE A 615 -3.33 31.12 -14.11
C ILE A 615 -2.96 32.39 -14.86
N ALA A 616 -3.42 32.56 -16.10
CA ALA A 616 -3.13 33.72 -16.93
C ALA A 616 -3.62 35.03 -16.30
N GLN A 617 -4.69 35.03 -15.52
CA GLN A 617 -5.19 36.21 -14.80
C GLN A 617 -4.27 36.66 -13.65
N GLN A 618 -3.34 35.78 -13.18
CA GLN A 618 -2.43 36.08 -12.07
C GLN A 618 -1.02 36.47 -12.52
N ILE A 619 -0.74 36.35 -13.80
CA ILE A 619 0.58 36.59 -14.43
C ILE A 619 0.61 37.94 -15.16
#